data_327d95d57eb7a7efd1a4ce9c953d7d44
#
_entry.id   327d95d57eb7a7efd1a4ce9c953d7d44
#
_cell.length_a   1.000
_cell.length_b   1.000
_cell.length_c   1.000
_cell.angle_alpha   90.00
_cell.angle_beta   90.00
_cell.angle_gamma   90.00
#
_symmetry.space_group_name_H-M   'P 1'
#
loop_
_entity.id
_entity.type
_entity.pdbx_description
1 polymer ?
#
loop_
_entity_poly.entity_id
_entity_poly.type
_entity_poly.pdbx_seq_one_letter_code
_entity_poly.pdbx_strand_id
1 'polypeptide(L)'
;MQSPLPQGILSSKYGLRKSPITGKDLFHNGIDLAADLGTPVLACLSGTIFECGYSEVYGNYVVILHDNNIKSFYAHLEKFTKEKNSYVSTGEIIGYVGITGLTTGPHLHFEVYVSGQTKDPWLLIN
;
A
#
# COMPACT_ATOMS: atom_id res chain seq x y z
N MET A 1 0.45 -10.03 -9.96
CA MET A 1 -0.32 -8.82 -9.56
C MET A 1 0.17 -7.61 -10.34
N GLN A 2 -0.75 -6.75 -10.70
CA GLN A 2 -0.44 -5.42 -11.22
C GLN A 2 0.32 -4.62 -10.15
N SER A 3 1.38 -3.90 -10.52
CA SER A 3 2.01 -2.97 -9.59
C SER A 3 1.00 -1.88 -9.19
N PRO A 4 0.87 -1.56 -7.89
CA PRO A 4 -0.02 -0.49 -7.47
C PRO A 4 0.53 0.90 -7.80
N LEU A 5 1.81 0.98 -8.15
CA LEU A 5 2.47 2.24 -8.45
C LEU A 5 3.56 1.99 -9.50
N PRO A 6 3.17 1.82 -10.79
CA PRO A 6 4.13 1.42 -11.84
C PRO A 6 5.31 2.38 -12.01
N GLN A 7 5.11 3.70 -11.76
CA GLN A 7 6.19 4.68 -11.81
C GLN A 7 7.02 4.73 -10.54
N GLY A 8 6.61 4.02 -9.48
CA GLY A 8 7.28 4.08 -8.20
C GLY A 8 8.63 3.39 -8.20
N ILE A 9 9.53 3.92 -7.39
CA ILE A 9 10.87 3.37 -7.20
C ILE A 9 10.91 2.69 -5.83
N LEU A 10 11.36 1.43 -5.78
CA LEU A 10 11.47 0.71 -4.51
C LEU A 10 12.46 1.44 -3.60
N SER A 11 11.94 2.01 -2.52
CA SER A 11 12.76 2.77 -1.55
C SER A 11 12.99 2.00 -0.26
N SER A 12 12.16 1.01 0.06
CA SER A 12 12.34 0.18 1.24
C SER A 12 11.77 -1.22 1.01
N LYS A 13 12.58 -2.23 1.30
CA LYS A 13 12.26 -3.63 1.04
C LYS A 13 11.44 -4.26 2.17
N TYR A 14 10.77 -5.36 1.84
CA TYR A 14 10.12 -6.23 2.81
C TYR A 14 11.17 -6.94 3.66
N GLY A 15 10.87 -7.15 4.94
CA GLY A 15 11.72 -7.90 5.86
C GLY A 15 12.45 -7.00 6.84
N LEU A 16 13.52 -7.50 7.45
CA LEU A 16 14.28 -6.75 8.44
C LEU A 16 14.99 -5.56 7.78
N ARG A 17 14.82 -4.39 8.36
CA ARG A 17 15.49 -3.18 7.91
C ARG A 17 15.65 -2.21 9.07
N LYS A 18 16.53 -1.24 8.90
CA LYS A 18 16.68 -0.15 9.88
C LYS A 18 15.60 0.90 9.63
N SER A 19 14.83 1.21 10.65
CA SER A 19 13.78 2.22 10.55
C SER A 19 14.39 3.58 10.21
N PRO A 20 13.86 4.30 9.20
CA PRO A 20 14.33 5.65 8.88
C PRO A 20 13.94 6.68 9.96
N ILE A 21 13.01 6.32 10.85
CA ILE A 21 12.52 7.21 11.90
C ILE A 21 13.27 7.01 13.21
N THR A 22 13.46 5.75 13.65
CA THR A 22 14.06 5.44 14.96
C THR A 22 15.49 4.93 14.87
N GLY A 23 15.95 4.51 13.70
CA GLY A 23 17.27 3.90 13.51
C GLY A 23 17.39 2.48 14.04
N LYS A 24 16.33 1.91 14.57
CA LYS A 24 16.32 0.54 15.09
C LYS A 24 15.98 -0.46 14.00
N ASP A 25 16.43 -1.71 14.16
CA ASP A 25 16.06 -2.79 13.26
C ASP A 25 14.62 -3.18 13.52
N LEU A 26 13.79 -3.13 12.46
CA LEU A 26 12.38 -3.49 12.50
C LEU A 26 12.05 -4.36 11.32
N PHE A 27 11.05 -5.23 11.49
CA PHE A 27 10.51 -6.00 10.39
C PHE A 27 9.53 -5.13 9.61
N HIS A 28 9.80 -4.95 8.31
CA HIS A 28 8.93 -4.18 7.41
C HIS A 28 7.94 -5.14 6.75
N ASN A 29 6.66 -4.98 7.04
CA ASN A 29 5.60 -5.89 6.60
C ASN A 29 5.19 -5.70 5.14
N GLY A 30 5.77 -4.77 4.45
CA GLY A 30 5.45 -4.45 3.07
C GLY A 30 6.65 -3.86 2.37
N ILE A 31 6.38 -3.15 1.29
CA ILE A 31 7.40 -2.38 0.57
C ILE A 31 6.98 -0.92 0.51
N ASP A 32 7.97 -0.04 0.38
CA ASP A 32 7.72 1.38 0.11
C ASP A 32 8.14 1.69 -1.32
N LEU A 33 7.24 2.34 -2.04
CA LEU A 33 7.47 2.77 -3.42
C LEU A 33 7.42 4.30 -3.45
N ALA A 34 8.55 4.92 -3.76
CA ALA A 34 8.64 6.38 -3.81
C ALA A 34 8.13 6.92 -5.12
N ALA A 35 7.33 7.98 -5.07
CA ALA A 35 6.84 8.69 -6.23
C ALA A 35 6.39 10.09 -5.80
N ASP A 36 6.16 10.97 -6.77
CA ASP A 36 5.72 12.33 -6.49
C ASP A 36 4.33 12.36 -5.85
N LEU A 37 4.09 13.37 -5.02
CA LEU A 37 2.76 13.64 -4.47
C LEU A 37 1.72 13.66 -5.59
N GLY A 38 0.59 13.00 -5.34
CA GLY A 38 -0.51 12.98 -6.29
C GLY A 38 -0.41 11.95 -7.40
N THR A 39 0.65 11.13 -7.43
CA THR A 39 0.74 10.03 -8.40
C THR A 39 -0.40 9.03 -8.13
N PRO A 40 -1.15 8.61 -9.16
CA PRO A 40 -2.23 7.66 -8.96
C PRO A 40 -1.77 6.32 -8.41
N VAL A 41 -2.51 5.81 -7.43
CA VAL A 41 -2.31 4.48 -6.85
C VAL A 41 -3.39 3.56 -7.38
N LEU A 42 -3.00 2.37 -7.85
CA LEU A 42 -3.86 1.44 -8.57
C LEU A 42 -4.13 0.20 -7.72
N ALA A 43 -5.33 -0.38 -7.88
CA ALA A 43 -5.63 -1.68 -7.29
C ALA A 43 -4.75 -2.75 -7.93
N CYS A 44 -4.03 -3.52 -7.11
CA CYS A 44 -3.14 -4.56 -7.61
C CYS A 44 -3.89 -5.77 -8.19
N LEU A 45 -5.11 -5.99 -7.74
CA LEU A 45 -6.03 -7.02 -8.21
C LEU A 45 -7.46 -6.52 -8.00
N SER A 46 -8.39 -7.10 -8.76
CA SER A 46 -9.81 -6.84 -8.55
C SER A 46 -10.26 -7.33 -7.18
N GLY A 47 -11.22 -6.65 -6.60
CA GLY A 47 -11.77 -7.03 -5.29
C GLY A 47 -12.75 -6.01 -4.75
N THR A 48 -13.01 -6.12 -3.46
CA THR A 48 -13.94 -5.24 -2.75
C THR A 48 -13.16 -4.42 -1.73
N ILE A 49 -13.47 -3.14 -1.62
CA ILE A 49 -12.88 -2.30 -0.57
C ILE A 49 -13.38 -2.82 0.78
N PHE A 50 -12.48 -3.45 1.52
CA PHE A 50 -12.77 -4.04 2.81
C PHE A 50 -12.82 -2.99 3.91
N GLU A 51 -11.90 -2.03 3.82
CA GLU A 51 -11.78 -0.95 4.79
C GLU A 51 -11.07 0.24 4.14
N CYS A 52 -11.45 1.46 4.51
CA CYS A 52 -10.71 2.66 4.18
C CYS A 52 -10.91 3.66 5.30
N GLY A 53 -9.90 4.46 5.58
CA GLY A 53 -9.98 5.41 6.69
C GLY A 53 -8.67 6.12 6.93
N TYR A 54 -8.49 6.61 8.16
CA TYR A 54 -7.30 7.35 8.58
C TYR A 54 -6.80 6.81 9.91
N SER A 55 -5.49 6.65 10.01
CA SER A 55 -4.81 6.35 11.27
C SER A 55 -3.61 7.29 11.44
N GLU A 56 -3.13 7.46 12.67
CA GLU A 56 -1.97 8.33 12.92
C GLU A 56 -0.69 7.77 12.30
N VAL A 57 -0.56 6.44 12.23
CA VAL A 57 0.63 5.78 11.68
C VAL A 57 0.57 5.69 10.17
N TYR A 58 -0.54 5.20 9.62
CA TYR A 58 -0.64 4.92 8.18
C TYR A 58 -1.23 6.06 7.37
N GLY A 59 -1.76 7.10 8.03
CA GLY A 59 -2.47 8.17 7.32
C GLY A 59 -3.72 7.64 6.66
N ASN A 60 -4.06 8.19 5.51
CA ASN A 60 -5.17 7.67 4.72
C ASN A 60 -4.78 6.33 4.12
N TYR A 61 -5.61 5.31 4.33
CA TYR A 61 -5.31 3.96 3.87
C TYR A 61 -6.54 3.29 3.27
N VAL A 62 -6.27 2.28 2.43
CA VAL A 62 -7.28 1.43 1.80
C VAL A 62 -6.85 -0.02 1.95
N VAL A 63 -7.80 -0.89 2.27
CA VAL A 63 -7.62 -2.34 2.28
C VAL A 63 -8.58 -2.95 1.25
N ILE A 64 -8.05 -3.76 0.35
CA ILE A 64 -8.87 -4.47 -0.65
C ILE A 64 -8.87 -5.96 -0.31
N LEU A 65 -10.05 -6.56 -0.31
CA LEU A 65 -10.21 -8.00 -0.16
C LEU A 65 -10.37 -8.61 -1.54
N HIS A 66 -9.46 -9.52 -1.87
CA HIS A 66 -9.45 -10.26 -3.13
C HIS A 66 -9.94 -11.69 -2.91
N ASP A 67 -9.98 -12.49 -3.97
CA ASP A 67 -10.25 -13.93 -3.86
C ASP A 67 -9.07 -14.66 -3.21
N ASN A 68 -9.30 -15.91 -2.80
CA ASN A 68 -8.27 -16.82 -2.27
C ASN A 68 -7.59 -16.33 -1.00
N ASN A 69 -8.35 -15.62 -0.14
CA ASN A 69 -7.85 -15.10 1.13
C ASN A 69 -6.67 -14.14 0.98
N ILE A 70 -6.65 -13.36 -0.09
CA ILE A 70 -5.64 -12.34 -0.34
C ILE A 70 -6.23 -10.97 0.00
N LYS A 71 -5.48 -10.16 0.74
CA LYS A 71 -5.78 -8.75 0.99
C LYS A 71 -4.60 -7.91 0.58
N SER A 72 -4.85 -6.70 0.11
CA SER A 72 -3.80 -5.71 -0.14
C SER A 72 -4.08 -4.44 0.64
N PHE A 73 -3.02 -3.77 1.07
CA PHE A 73 -3.08 -2.62 1.96
C PHE A 73 -2.24 -1.49 1.37
N TYR A 74 -2.83 -0.29 1.30
CA TYR A 74 -2.23 0.89 0.66
C TYR A 74 -2.28 2.05 1.66
N ALA A 75 -1.14 2.63 2.01
CA ALA A 75 -1.07 3.62 3.07
C ALA A 75 -0.35 4.90 2.64
N HIS A 76 -0.45 5.93 3.50
CA HIS A 76 0.11 7.27 3.34
C HIS A 76 -0.48 8.02 2.15
N LEU A 77 -1.72 7.70 1.78
CA LEU A 77 -2.38 8.30 0.63
C LEU A 77 -2.75 9.76 0.92
N GLU A 78 -2.65 10.61 -0.10
CA GLU A 78 -3.19 11.97 -0.04
C GLU A 78 -4.70 11.91 0.18
N LYS A 79 -5.35 11.04 -0.59
CA LYS A 79 -6.78 10.73 -0.46
C LYS A 79 -7.06 9.39 -1.13
N PHE A 80 -8.20 8.78 -0.80
CA PHE A 80 -8.71 7.61 -1.50
C PHE A 80 -10.00 7.97 -2.21
N THR A 81 -10.31 7.23 -3.30
CA THR A 81 -11.41 7.58 -4.22
C THR A 81 -12.56 6.60 -4.18
N LYS A 82 -12.47 5.54 -3.35
CA LYS A 82 -13.48 4.50 -3.29
C LYS A 82 -14.02 4.37 -1.87
N GLU A 83 -15.28 4.00 -1.77
CA GLU A 83 -15.94 3.79 -0.49
C GLU A 83 -15.86 2.32 -0.08
N LYS A 84 -15.98 2.08 1.23
CA LYS A 84 -16.09 0.74 1.79
C LYS A 84 -17.21 -0.04 1.10
N ASN A 85 -16.95 -1.31 0.81
CA ASN A 85 -17.85 -2.25 0.15
C ASN A 85 -18.03 -2.04 -1.35
N SER A 86 -17.38 -1.03 -1.95
CA SER A 86 -17.41 -0.88 -3.41
C SER A 86 -16.46 -1.88 -4.08
N TYR A 87 -16.81 -2.27 -5.30
CA TYR A 87 -15.97 -3.16 -6.11
C TYR A 87 -14.96 -2.34 -6.90
N VAL A 88 -13.75 -2.86 -7.04
CA VAL A 88 -12.71 -2.26 -7.88
C VAL A 88 -12.11 -3.31 -8.81
N SER A 89 -11.72 -2.86 -10.00
CA SER A 89 -11.05 -3.72 -10.98
C SER A 89 -9.54 -3.56 -10.87
N THR A 90 -8.80 -4.61 -11.26
CA THR A 90 -7.34 -4.53 -11.37
C THR A 90 -6.93 -3.30 -12.18
N GLY A 91 -6.01 -2.52 -11.64
CA GLY A 91 -5.51 -1.31 -12.32
C GLY A 91 -6.37 -0.08 -12.17
N GLU A 92 -7.51 -0.18 -11.49
CA GLU A 92 -8.36 0.99 -11.23
C GLU A 92 -7.72 1.91 -10.20
N ILE A 93 -7.85 3.23 -10.38
CA ILE A 93 -7.32 4.20 -9.42
C ILE A 93 -8.12 4.12 -8.12
N ILE A 94 -7.43 3.95 -7.00
CA ILE A 94 -8.05 3.88 -5.67
C ILE A 94 -7.61 5.03 -4.75
N GLY A 95 -6.62 5.79 -5.16
CA GLY A 95 -6.11 6.92 -4.38
C GLY A 95 -4.89 7.55 -5.04
N TYR A 96 -4.23 8.39 -4.28
CA TYR A 96 -3.06 9.15 -4.77
C TYR A 96 -1.98 9.18 -3.71
N VAL A 97 -0.71 9.11 -4.16
CA VAL A 97 0.45 9.18 -3.27
C VAL A 97 0.41 10.45 -2.43
N GLY A 98 0.65 10.30 -1.13
CA GLY A 98 0.66 11.40 -0.19
C GLY A 98 1.81 11.32 0.80
N ILE A 99 1.68 12.13 1.85
CA ILE A 99 2.59 12.15 2.99
C ILE A 99 1.83 12.11 4.31
N THR A 100 0.62 11.55 4.30
CA THR A 100 -0.22 11.46 5.49
C THR A 100 0.28 10.35 6.43
N GLY A 101 0.03 10.53 7.72
CA GLY A 101 0.51 9.60 8.73
C GLY A 101 1.98 9.79 9.08
N LEU A 102 2.58 8.75 9.62
CA LEU A 102 3.98 8.77 10.06
C LEU A 102 4.90 8.37 8.90
N THR A 103 5.49 9.36 8.24
CA THR A 103 6.33 9.14 7.06
C THR A 103 7.42 10.19 6.96
N THR A 104 8.49 9.87 6.21
CA THR A 104 9.61 10.78 5.97
C THR A 104 9.56 11.46 4.60
N GLY A 105 8.59 11.11 3.75
CA GLY A 105 8.44 11.73 2.43
C GLY A 105 7.40 11.02 1.59
N PRO A 106 7.13 11.53 0.37
CA PRO A 106 6.09 10.96 -0.48
C PRO A 106 6.41 9.54 -0.92
N HIS A 107 5.55 8.61 -0.58
CA HIS A 107 5.66 7.21 -1.00
C HIS A 107 4.35 6.48 -0.75
N LEU A 108 4.21 5.32 -1.38
CA LEU A 108 3.15 4.36 -1.08
C LEU A 108 3.75 3.26 -0.22
N HIS A 109 3.14 2.99 0.93
CA HIS A 109 3.42 1.79 1.71
C HIS A 109 2.42 0.72 1.28
N PHE A 110 2.91 -0.41 0.79
CA PHE A 110 2.09 -1.45 0.19
C PHE A 110 2.35 -2.79 0.85
N GLU A 111 1.28 -3.44 1.34
CA GLU A 111 1.37 -4.76 1.96
C GLU A 111 0.47 -5.74 1.24
N VAL A 112 0.86 -7.01 1.20
CA VAL A 112 0.04 -8.11 0.72
C VAL A 112 -0.05 -9.18 1.80
N TYR A 113 -1.28 -9.59 2.10
CA TYR A 113 -1.57 -10.64 3.06
C TYR A 113 -2.15 -11.84 2.32
N VAL A 114 -1.62 -13.02 2.59
CA VAL A 114 -2.17 -14.28 2.08
C VAL A 114 -2.52 -15.13 3.29
N SER A 115 -3.80 -15.43 3.46
CA SER A 115 -4.33 -16.18 4.61
C SER A 115 -3.87 -15.58 5.94
N GLY A 116 -3.90 -14.25 6.05
CA GLY A 116 -3.57 -13.52 7.26
C GLY A 116 -2.09 -13.28 7.52
N GLN A 117 -1.21 -13.74 6.63
CA GLN A 117 0.24 -13.55 6.77
C GLN A 117 0.77 -12.64 5.68
N THR A 118 1.67 -11.74 6.06
CA THR A 118 2.31 -10.87 5.06
C THR A 118 3.25 -11.67 4.17
N LYS A 119 3.35 -11.26 2.92
CA LYS A 119 4.28 -11.79 1.93
C LYS A 119 5.04 -10.63 1.33
N ASP A 120 6.22 -10.91 0.76
CA ASP A 120 7.01 -9.89 0.09
C ASP A 120 6.31 -9.43 -1.18
N PRO A 121 5.74 -8.20 -1.20
CA PRO A 121 5.00 -7.74 -2.37
C PRO A 121 5.86 -7.61 -3.62
N TRP A 122 7.16 -7.35 -3.44
CA TRP A 122 8.07 -7.17 -4.57
C TRP A 122 8.15 -8.40 -5.46
N LEU A 123 7.98 -9.59 -4.88
CA LEU A 123 7.99 -10.85 -5.61
C LEU A 123 6.66 -11.15 -6.31
N LEU A 124 5.60 -10.43 -5.96
CA LEU A 124 4.24 -10.69 -6.44
C LEU A 124 3.79 -9.71 -7.52
N ILE A 125 4.34 -8.51 -7.55
CA ILE A 125 3.95 -7.49 -8.53
C ILE A 125 4.82 -7.57 -9.78
N ASN A 126 4.29 -7.08 -10.87
CA ASN A 126 4.97 -7.02 -12.17
C ASN A 126 4.82 -5.64 -12.79
#